data_42614773975e384851e40ed546bc595f
#
_entry.id   42614773975e384851e40ed546bc595f
#
_cell.length_a   1.000
_cell.length_b   1.000
_cell.length_c   1.000
_cell.angle_alpha   90.00
_cell.angle_beta   90.00
_cell.angle_gamma   90.00
#
_symmetry.space_group_name_H-M   'P 1'
#
loop_
_entity.id
_entity.type
_entity.pdbx_description
1 polymer ?
#
loop_
_entity_poly.entity_id
_entity_poly.type
_entity_poly.pdbx_seq_one_letter_code
_entity_poly.pdbx_strand_id
1 'polypeptide(L)'
;MFNICLRTDMFIEHLNASNNLASGFAKYNNDFFIPLFTSMVYFSNVELSEIHKDSPLELWNAYTKLFDFNMELSSRYHSGSFGALNDFFKKESKNFIDAFYNTIYQRDGENLNVFFRRQFDMINGVTKLFPKAVEDIEPEYGLHFERNNQQPFAETSRFLVYRIEPTDTNVKIDEKAKPVLIIPPFVLGSNILGFLPGEKRSYVHCFANQGIPTYIRIMKDIQTTPEFQVMTMEDDAMDTRFFCEKIMERHGKKVTLNGYCQGGYSALCNILSGELDSVVDALITCVAPMDGTRSKGLGHILSSLPPRFNNLIYGTKTLLNGNKVADGNLMGWVYKLKSIEHEAPIVSFFRDMFMVAKAEQTSVKLSKTALALNYWLQNERTDIPLAITGMSFASYNIPVTKDGTLPVTMFGRALNFKTIEEKKIPWLLCYGENDDLVEKETALAPLDYIKVETTPFPKGHVAIATSWSHPESFCALHKRFGKDNQYRGPVRFQMDLNQQPLP
;
A
#
# COMPACT_ATOMS: atom_id res chain seq x y z
N MET A 1 22.53 -24.68 50.21
CA MET A 1 21.09 -24.46 50.26
C MET A 1 20.81 -23.22 49.43
N PHE A 2 20.38 -23.39 48.15
CA PHE A 2 20.01 -22.29 47.31
C PHE A 2 18.69 -21.71 47.77
N ASN A 3 18.74 -20.50 48.33
CA ASN A 3 17.52 -19.72 48.62
C ASN A 3 17.01 -19.17 47.25
N ILE A 4 16.28 -20.01 46.55
CA ILE A 4 15.43 -19.53 45.45
C ILE A 4 14.19 -18.92 46.14
N CYS A 5 14.39 -17.77 46.75
CA CYS A 5 13.28 -16.91 47.11
C CYS A 5 12.71 -16.38 45.77
N LEU A 6 11.79 -17.11 45.17
CA LEU A 6 10.88 -16.57 44.20
C LEU A 6 10.14 -15.44 44.92
N ARG A 7 10.61 -14.21 44.72
CA ARG A 7 9.92 -13.03 45.26
C ARG A 7 8.50 -13.06 44.72
N THR A 8 7.54 -12.80 45.53
CA THR A 8 6.13 -12.68 45.19
C THR A 8 5.94 -11.76 43.99
N ASP A 9 6.80 -10.73 43.87
CA ASP A 9 6.84 -9.78 42.79
C ASP A 9 7.12 -10.47 41.43
N MET A 10 8.08 -11.40 41.34
CA MET A 10 8.36 -12.15 40.10
C MET A 10 7.17 -13.02 39.67
N PHE A 11 6.46 -13.63 40.63
CA PHE A 11 5.28 -14.42 40.30
C PHE A 11 4.15 -13.57 39.73
N ILE A 12 3.91 -12.40 40.32
CA ILE A 12 2.93 -11.42 39.80
C ILE A 12 3.34 -10.90 38.44
N GLU A 13 4.62 -10.60 38.24
CA GLU A 13 5.16 -10.19 36.93
C GLU A 13 4.95 -11.29 35.87
N HIS A 14 5.19 -12.55 36.17
CA HIS A 14 4.94 -13.67 35.27
C HIS A 14 3.46 -13.86 34.93
N LEU A 15 2.55 -13.72 35.91
CA LEU A 15 1.11 -13.77 35.66
C LEU A 15 0.66 -12.62 34.73
N ASN A 16 1.16 -11.42 34.99
CA ASN A 16 0.87 -10.26 34.16
C ASN A 16 1.42 -10.44 32.72
N ALA A 17 2.63 -10.98 32.60
CA ALA A 17 3.22 -11.28 31.28
C ALA A 17 2.39 -12.32 30.51
N SER A 18 1.93 -13.37 31.18
CA SER A 18 1.08 -14.39 30.55
C SER A 18 -0.26 -13.83 30.10
N ASN A 19 -0.91 -12.97 30.90
CA ASN A 19 -2.14 -12.30 30.54
C ASN A 19 -1.93 -11.31 29.37
N ASN A 20 -0.82 -10.56 29.38
CA ASN A 20 -0.46 -9.65 28.30
C ASN A 20 -0.17 -10.42 27.01
N LEU A 21 0.52 -11.57 27.10
CA LEU A 21 0.78 -12.45 25.96
C LEU A 21 -0.52 -12.94 25.34
N ALA A 22 -1.46 -13.44 26.14
CA ALA A 22 -2.76 -13.90 25.65
C ALA A 22 -3.55 -12.78 25.00
N SER A 23 -3.62 -11.60 25.62
CA SER A 23 -4.33 -10.44 25.08
C SER A 23 -3.69 -9.89 23.79
N GLY A 24 -2.35 -9.79 23.77
CA GLY A 24 -1.61 -9.35 22.61
C GLY A 24 -1.78 -10.32 21.44
N PHE A 25 -1.63 -11.63 21.71
CA PHE A 25 -1.81 -12.65 20.69
C PHE A 25 -3.26 -12.69 20.14
N ALA A 26 -4.25 -12.45 21.00
CA ALA A 26 -5.64 -12.34 20.60
C ALA A 26 -5.85 -11.18 19.60
N LYS A 27 -5.17 -10.04 19.78
CA LYS A 27 -5.22 -8.92 18.82
C LYS A 27 -4.73 -9.35 17.44
N TYR A 28 -3.54 -9.94 17.34
CA TYR A 28 -3.00 -10.41 16.04
C TYR A 28 -3.92 -11.44 15.37
N ASN A 29 -4.54 -12.32 16.14
CA ASN A 29 -5.52 -13.28 15.62
C ASN A 29 -6.78 -12.57 15.13
N ASN A 30 -7.33 -11.62 15.86
CA ASN A 30 -8.52 -10.88 15.45
C ASN A 30 -8.28 -10.08 14.17
N ASP A 31 -7.14 -9.41 14.04
CA ASP A 31 -6.76 -8.65 12.84
C ASP A 31 -6.67 -9.52 11.58
N PHE A 32 -6.51 -10.83 11.75
CA PHE A 32 -6.50 -11.80 10.68
C PHE A 32 -7.86 -12.48 10.47
N PHE A 33 -8.48 -12.99 11.56
CA PHE A 33 -9.68 -13.82 11.45
C PHE A 33 -10.97 -13.03 11.25
N ILE A 34 -11.06 -11.77 11.71
CA ILE A 34 -12.25 -10.95 11.46
C ILE A 34 -12.48 -10.73 9.95
N PRO A 35 -11.47 -10.29 9.16
CA PRO A 35 -11.62 -10.21 7.71
C PRO A 35 -11.93 -11.56 7.04
N LEU A 36 -11.35 -12.66 7.54
CA LEU A 36 -11.65 -13.99 7.04
C LEU A 36 -13.13 -14.34 7.21
N PHE A 37 -13.68 -14.17 8.43
CA PHE A 37 -15.09 -14.42 8.69
C PHE A 37 -16.01 -13.50 7.89
N THR A 38 -15.63 -12.22 7.74
CA THR A 38 -16.35 -11.27 6.88
C THR A 38 -16.39 -11.76 5.43
N SER A 39 -15.26 -12.25 4.89
CA SER A 39 -15.21 -12.79 3.55
C SER A 39 -16.08 -14.03 3.38
N MET A 40 -16.12 -14.91 4.39
CA MET A 40 -17.00 -16.09 4.39
C MET A 40 -18.49 -15.70 4.39
N VAL A 41 -18.87 -14.64 5.11
CA VAL A 41 -20.25 -14.11 5.12
C VAL A 41 -20.60 -13.57 3.74
N TYR A 42 -19.75 -12.76 3.13
CA TYR A 42 -19.97 -12.26 1.76
C TYR A 42 -20.09 -13.43 0.76
N PHE A 43 -19.19 -14.41 0.84
CA PHE A 43 -19.26 -15.61 0.04
C PHE A 43 -20.60 -16.30 0.17
N SER A 44 -21.01 -16.63 1.40
CA SER A 44 -22.25 -17.36 1.67
C SER A 44 -23.48 -16.63 1.14
N ASN A 45 -23.54 -15.30 1.31
CA ASN A 45 -24.64 -14.47 0.83
C ASN A 45 -24.76 -14.52 -0.71
N VAL A 46 -23.63 -14.41 -1.41
CA VAL A 46 -23.61 -14.48 -2.87
C VAL A 46 -24.02 -15.85 -3.34
N GLU A 47 -23.44 -16.92 -2.79
CA GLU A 47 -23.75 -18.29 -3.19
C GLU A 47 -25.22 -18.64 -2.94
N LEU A 48 -25.81 -18.21 -1.82
CA LEU A 48 -27.22 -18.39 -1.55
C LEU A 48 -28.13 -17.65 -2.57
N SER A 49 -27.71 -16.48 -3.04
CA SER A 49 -28.45 -15.71 -4.05
C SER A 49 -28.36 -16.32 -5.45
N GLU A 50 -27.30 -17.05 -5.75
CA GLU A 50 -27.01 -17.61 -7.07
C GLU A 50 -27.35 -19.12 -7.21
N ILE A 51 -27.65 -19.81 -6.09
CA ILE A 51 -27.88 -21.26 -6.04
C ILE A 51 -28.94 -21.79 -7.05
N HIS A 52 -29.89 -20.93 -7.40
CA HIS A 52 -30.94 -21.27 -8.35
C HIS A 52 -30.60 -20.96 -9.81
N LYS A 53 -29.49 -20.28 -10.05
CA LYS A 53 -29.07 -19.86 -11.40
C LYS A 53 -28.02 -20.77 -12.00
N ASP A 54 -27.23 -21.44 -11.17
CA ASP A 54 -26.14 -22.33 -11.60
C ASP A 54 -26.59 -23.77 -11.76
N SER A 55 -25.95 -24.47 -12.66
CA SER A 55 -26.05 -25.92 -12.70
C SER A 55 -25.35 -26.56 -11.48
N PRO A 56 -25.81 -27.74 -11.01
CA PRO A 56 -25.14 -28.47 -9.92
C PRO A 56 -23.66 -28.74 -10.17
N LEU A 57 -23.24 -28.89 -11.42
CA LEU A 57 -21.85 -29.13 -11.79
C LEU A 57 -20.99 -27.86 -11.66
N GLU A 58 -21.51 -26.72 -12.08
CA GLU A 58 -20.81 -25.41 -11.92
C GLU A 58 -20.63 -25.06 -10.45
N LEU A 59 -21.67 -25.27 -9.65
CA LEU A 59 -21.62 -25.10 -8.21
C LEU A 59 -20.57 -26.02 -7.57
N TRP A 60 -20.56 -27.31 -7.92
CA TRP A 60 -19.56 -28.25 -7.43
C TRP A 60 -18.13 -27.83 -7.80
N ASN A 61 -17.91 -27.44 -9.04
CA ASN A 61 -16.58 -26.96 -9.49
C ASN A 61 -16.14 -25.69 -8.75
N ALA A 62 -17.03 -24.76 -8.48
CA ALA A 62 -16.74 -23.56 -7.72
C ALA A 62 -16.32 -23.90 -6.27
N TYR A 63 -17.05 -24.78 -5.59
CA TYR A 63 -16.71 -25.21 -4.24
C TYR A 63 -15.40 -26.02 -4.19
N THR A 64 -15.13 -26.87 -5.16
CA THR A 64 -13.88 -27.62 -5.24
C THR A 64 -12.68 -26.67 -5.40
N LYS A 65 -12.76 -25.69 -6.32
CA LYS A 65 -11.72 -24.67 -6.46
C LYS A 65 -11.49 -23.90 -5.16
N LEU A 66 -12.56 -23.49 -4.49
CA LEU A 66 -12.44 -22.76 -3.23
C LEU A 66 -11.81 -23.63 -2.13
N PHE A 67 -12.16 -24.90 -2.08
CA PHE A 67 -11.54 -25.85 -1.14
C PHE A 67 -10.05 -26.00 -1.40
N ASP A 68 -9.63 -26.22 -2.65
CA ASP A 68 -8.23 -26.35 -3.03
C ASP A 68 -7.44 -25.08 -2.68
N PHE A 69 -8.00 -23.90 -2.97
CA PHE A 69 -7.42 -22.63 -2.61
C PHE A 69 -7.26 -22.48 -1.08
N ASN A 70 -8.28 -22.84 -0.29
CA ASN A 70 -8.18 -22.77 1.17
C ASN A 70 -7.15 -23.76 1.73
N MET A 71 -7.01 -24.94 1.12
CA MET A 71 -5.97 -25.92 1.51
C MET A 71 -4.56 -25.41 1.21
N GLU A 72 -4.36 -24.76 0.07
CA GLU A 72 -3.09 -24.10 -0.26
C GLU A 72 -2.76 -23.00 0.75
N LEU A 73 -3.70 -22.07 1.02
CA LEU A 73 -3.53 -21.01 2.01
C LEU A 73 -3.23 -21.56 3.41
N SER A 74 -3.95 -22.61 3.82
CA SER A 74 -3.72 -23.27 5.11
C SER A 74 -2.31 -23.86 5.19
N SER A 75 -1.86 -24.52 4.15
CA SER A 75 -0.50 -25.08 4.08
C SER A 75 0.57 -24.00 4.21
N ARG A 76 0.44 -22.89 3.49
CA ARG A 76 1.36 -21.73 3.54
C ARG A 76 1.33 -21.07 4.91
N TYR A 77 0.14 -20.86 5.49
CA TYR A 77 -0.06 -20.33 6.85
C TYR A 77 0.67 -21.18 7.90
N HIS A 78 0.48 -22.48 7.88
CA HIS A 78 1.13 -23.38 8.81
C HIS A 78 2.63 -23.44 8.62
N SER A 79 3.11 -23.49 7.39
CA SER A 79 4.54 -23.49 7.08
C SER A 79 5.24 -22.24 7.65
N GLY A 80 4.69 -21.05 7.38
CA GLY A 80 5.23 -19.79 7.95
C GLY A 80 5.17 -19.78 9.48
N SER A 81 4.05 -20.19 10.05
CA SER A 81 3.85 -20.21 11.51
C SER A 81 4.81 -21.16 12.23
N PHE A 82 5.00 -22.36 11.69
CA PHE A 82 5.98 -23.33 12.24
C PHE A 82 7.42 -22.85 12.07
N GLY A 83 7.74 -22.20 10.94
CA GLY A 83 9.05 -21.59 10.73
C GLY A 83 9.36 -20.54 11.80
N ALA A 84 8.47 -19.58 12.00
CA ALA A 84 8.64 -18.53 13.00
C ALA A 84 8.75 -19.05 14.42
N LEU A 85 7.91 -20.03 14.79
CA LEU A 85 7.97 -20.71 16.10
C LEU A 85 9.30 -21.44 16.29
N ASN A 86 9.74 -22.22 15.32
CA ASN A 86 10.99 -22.98 15.37
C ASN A 86 12.18 -22.05 15.54
N ASP A 87 12.24 -20.96 14.77
CA ASP A 87 13.32 -19.98 14.84
C ASP A 87 13.37 -19.28 16.22
N PHE A 88 12.20 -18.93 16.76
CA PHE A 88 12.09 -18.37 18.09
C PHE A 88 12.58 -19.35 19.16
N PHE A 89 12.04 -20.57 19.19
CA PHE A 89 12.40 -21.55 20.19
C PHE A 89 13.87 -21.99 20.07
N LYS A 90 14.38 -22.17 18.88
CA LYS A 90 15.82 -22.51 18.66
C LYS A 90 16.73 -21.44 19.25
N LYS A 91 16.42 -20.16 19.02
CA LYS A 91 17.21 -19.03 19.52
C LYS A 91 17.09 -18.93 21.05
N GLU A 92 15.88 -18.91 21.57
CA GLU A 92 15.64 -18.66 22.99
C GLU A 92 15.99 -19.89 23.87
N SER A 93 15.87 -21.12 23.38
CA SER A 93 16.39 -22.30 24.07
C SER A 93 17.92 -22.26 24.22
N LYS A 94 18.63 -21.83 23.19
CA LYS A 94 20.08 -21.63 23.30
C LYS A 94 20.41 -20.57 24.36
N ASN A 95 19.77 -19.42 24.29
CA ASN A 95 19.96 -18.34 25.25
C ASN A 95 19.65 -18.78 26.68
N PHE A 96 18.58 -19.56 26.85
CA PHE A 96 18.23 -20.14 28.17
C PHE A 96 19.32 -21.07 28.69
N ILE A 97 19.83 -21.98 27.87
CA ILE A 97 20.91 -22.91 28.26
C ILE A 97 22.15 -22.14 28.67
N ASP A 98 22.55 -21.13 27.85
CA ASP A 98 23.71 -20.29 28.17
C ASP A 98 23.51 -19.51 29.46
N ALA A 99 22.33 -18.94 29.70
CA ALA A 99 21.98 -18.25 30.95
C ALA A 99 21.96 -19.18 32.14
N PHE A 100 21.50 -20.42 31.97
CA PHE A 100 21.53 -21.47 33.02
C PHE A 100 22.96 -21.83 33.42
N TYR A 101 23.84 -22.07 32.48
CA TYR A 101 25.25 -22.33 32.72
C TYR A 101 25.97 -21.16 33.40
N ASN A 102 25.72 -19.91 32.93
CA ASN A 102 26.27 -18.70 33.49
C ASN A 102 25.84 -18.54 34.99
N THR A 103 24.59 -18.88 35.27
CA THR A 103 24.07 -18.83 36.68
C THR A 103 24.71 -19.86 37.57
N ILE A 104 24.84 -21.12 37.12
CA ILE A 104 25.41 -22.20 37.92
C ILE A 104 26.91 -22.01 38.16
N TYR A 105 27.65 -21.64 37.10
CA TYR A 105 29.11 -21.52 37.17
C TYR A 105 29.58 -20.11 37.49
N GLN A 106 28.64 -19.18 37.81
CA GLN A 106 28.94 -17.78 38.14
C GLN A 106 29.83 -17.10 37.06
N ARG A 107 29.55 -17.39 35.80
CA ARG A 107 30.27 -16.81 34.67
C ARG A 107 29.70 -15.45 34.30
N ASP A 108 30.53 -14.62 33.68
CA ASP A 108 30.07 -13.38 33.06
C ASP A 108 29.12 -13.67 31.90
N GLY A 109 28.08 -12.82 31.75
CA GLY A 109 27.07 -12.95 30.73
C GLY A 109 25.63 -12.89 31.24
N GLU A 110 24.68 -13.19 30.39
CA GLU A 110 23.25 -13.24 30.75
C GLU A 110 23.03 -14.41 31.75
N ASN A 111 22.56 -14.11 32.97
CA ASN A 111 22.13 -15.10 33.92
C ASN A 111 20.61 -15.35 33.83
N LEU A 112 20.08 -16.35 34.54
CA LEU A 112 18.66 -16.71 34.48
C LEU A 112 17.72 -15.54 34.84
N ASN A 113 18.09 -14.71 35.82
CA ASN A 113 17.24 -13.57 36.20
C ASN A 113 17.18 -12.53 35.08
N VAL A 114 18.30 -12.24 34.44
CA VAL A 114 18.38 -11.32 33.28
C VAL A 114 17.63 -11.90 32.09
N PHE A 115 17.78 -13.21 31.83
CA PHE A 115 17.06 -13.91 30.77
C PHE A 115 15.54 -13.79 30.94
N PHE A 116 15.00 -14.11 32.13
CA PHE A 116 13.56 -14.02 32.39
C PHE A 116 13.06 -12.59 32.32
N ARG A 117 13.83 -11.62 32.83
CA ARG A 117 13.47 -10.20 32.69
C ARG A 117 13.40 -9.79 31.20
N ARG A 118 14.38 -10.18 30.41
CA ARG A 118 14.37 -9.91 28.95
C ARG A 118 13.16 -10.54 28.26
N GLN A 119 12.78 -11.78 28.61
CA GLN A 119 11.56 -12.39 28.08
C GLN A 119 10.30 -11.58 28.45
N PHE A 120 10.23 -11.11 29.70
CA PHE A 120 9.13 -10.26 30.16
C PHE A 120 9.09 -8.93 29.39
N ASP A 121 10.23 -8.27 29.25
CA ASP A 121 10.34 -6.99 28.53
C ASP A 121 9.95 -7.16 27.06
N MET A 122 10.38 -8.23 26.39
CA MET A 122 9.97 -8.56 25.01
C MET A 122 8.45 -8.73 24.87
N ILE A 123 7.83 -9.48 25.78
CA ILE A 123 6.37 -9.69 25.77
C ILE A 123 5.64 -8.36 26.04
N ASN A 124 6.04 -7.62 27.04
CA ASN A 124 5.43 -6.33 27.37
C ASN A 124 5.65 -5.31 26.22
N GLY A 125 6.82 -5.35 25.61
CA GLY A 125 7.17 -4.53 24.45
C GLY A 125 6.20 -4.75 23.29
N VAL A 126 6.02 -5.99 22.84
CA VAL A 126 5.15 -6.31 21.69
C VAL A 126 3.65 -6.17 22.00
N THR A 127 3.24 -6.38 23.26
CA THR A 127 1.81 -6.36 23.61
C THR A 127 1.28 -5.00 24.04
N LYS A 128 2.14 -4.13 24.55
CA LYS A 128 1.75 -2.80 25.08
C LYS A 128 2.50 -1.65 24.45
N LEU A 129 3.84 -1.69 24.46
CA LEU A 129 4.64 -0.54 24.05
C LEU A 129 4.59 -0.31 22.54
N PHE A 130 4.68 -1.38 21.76
CA PHE A 130 4.66 -1.28 20.30
C PHE A 130 3.30 -0.84 19.76
N PRO A 131 2.15 -1.43 20.15
CA PRO A 131 0.84 -0.95 19.72
C PRO A 131 0.60 0.52 20.09
N LYS A 132 0.96 0.92 21.30
CA LYS A 132 0.86 2.32 21.70
C LYS A 132 1.75 3.24 20.85
N ALA A 133 2.99 2.85 20.59
CA ALA A 133 3.89 3.65 19.74
C ALA A 133 3.38 3.75 18.30
N VAL A 134 2.70 2.71 17.79
CA VAL A 134 2.03 2.75 16.47
C VAL A 134 0.86 3.73 16.47
N GLU A 135 0.07 3.80 17.54
CA GLU A 135 -0.99 4.81 17.68
C GLU A 135 -0.41 6.23 17.82
N ASP A 136 0.62 6.38 18.64
CA ASP A 136 1.25 7.67 18.95
C ASP A 136 1.95 8.31 17.73
N ILE A 137 2.23 7.58 16.64
CA ILE A 137 2.83 8.12 15.41
C ILE A 137 1.85 8.91 14.53
N GLU A 138 0.54 8.76 14.75
CA GLU A 138 -0.51 9.32 13.92
C GLU A 138 -0.34 10.82 13.63
N PRO A 139 0.01 11.70 14.60
CA PRO A 139 0.19 13.12 14.33
C PRO A 139 1.36 13.48 13.40
N GLU A 140 2.32 12.57 13.26
CA GLU A 140 3.48 12.76 12.39
C GLU A 140 3.30 12.13 11.01
N TYR A 141 2.32 11.21 10.87
CA TYR A 141 2.10 10.42 9.67
C TYR A 141 1.04 11.07 8.76
N GLY A 142 1.36 11.20 7.47
CA GLY A 142 0.40 11.54 6.44
C GLY A 142 0.19 13.04 6.21
N LEU A 143 -0.94 13.36 5.60
CA LEU A 143 -1.32 14.70 5.17
C LEU A 143 -2.46 15.22 6.07
N HIS A 144 -2.20 16.29 6.81
CA HIS A 144 -3.15 16.85 7.80
C HIS A 144 -3.75 18.17 7.32
N PHE A 145 -4.34 18.21 6.12
CA PHE A 145 -4.89 19.43 5.54
C PHE A 145 -5.96 20.09 6.42
N GLU A 146 -6.91 19.30 6.91
CA GLU A 146 -8.01 19.80 7.75
C GLU A 146 -7.51 20.30 9.11
N ARG A 147 -6.60 19.58 9.77
CA ARG A 147 -6.00 19.99 11.04
C ARG A 147 -5.22 21.30 10.92
N ASN A 148 -4.62 21.51 9.75
CA ASN A 148 -3.86 22.72 9.45
C ASN A 148 -4.75 23.85 8.90
N ASN A 149 -6.08 23.68 8.90
CA ASN A 149 -7.06 24.62 8.33
C ASN A 149 -6.74 25.02 6.87
N GLN A 150 -6.09 24.13 6.12
CA GLN A 150 -5.74 24.38 4.74
C GLN A 150 -6.99 24.19 3.86
N GLN A 151 -7.35 25.24 3.13
CA GLN A 151 -8.46 25.16 2.21
C GLN A 151 -8.06 24.38 0.93
N PRO A 152 -8.94 23.59 0.34
CA PRO A 152 -8.70 22.96 -0.93
C PRO A 152 -8.48 24.02 -2.02
N PHE A 153 -7.56 23.75 -2.92
CA PHE A 153 -7.33 24.57 -4.11
C PHE A 153 -8.55 24.53 -5.06
N ALA A 154 -9.13 23.35 -5.22
CA ALA A 154 -10.34 23.11 -6.00
C ALA A 154 -11.05 21.87 -5.46
N GLU A 155 -12.37 21.78 -5.72
CA GLU A 155 -13.18 20.63 -5.34
C GLU A 155 -14.22 20.29 -6.40
N THR A 156 -14.60 19.01 -6.43
CA THR A 156 -15.79 18.48 -7.13
C THR A 156 -16.73 17.82 -6.11
N SER A 157 -17.82 17.25 -6.57
CA SER A 157 -18.70 16.47 -5.69
C SER A 157 -17.97 15.28 -5.04
N ARG A 158 -16.90 14.75 -5.66
CA ARG A 158 -16.22 13.50 -5.29
C ARG A 158 -14.82 13.69 -4.70
N PHE A 159 -14.12 14.73 -5.10
CA PHE A 159 -12.71 14.93 -4.74
C PHE A 159 -12.42 16.34 -4.27
N LEU A 160 -11.33 16.44 -3.50
CA LEU A 160 -10.65 17.68 -3.14
C LEU A 160 -9.25 17.67 -3.76
N VAL A 161 -8.76 18.80 -4.20
CA VAL A 161 -7.35 18.97 -4.59
C VAL A 161 -6.71 19.97 -3.67
N TYR A 162 -5.60 19.57 -3.05
CA TYR A 162 -4.79 20.44 -2.22
C TYR A 162 -3.47 20.77 -2.89
N ARG A 163 -3.01 21.99 -2.71
CA ARG A 163 -1.67 22.39 -3.05
C ARG A 163 -0.71 21.95 -1.94
N ILE A 164 0.43 21.41 -2.32
CA ILE A 164 1.48 21.01 -1.38
C ILE A 164 2.48 22.13 -1.23
N GLU A 165 2.64 22.64 -0.02
CA GLU A 165 3.67 23.62 0.30
C GLU A 165 4.98 22.93 0.68
N PRO A 166 6.16 23.53 0.40
CA PRO A 166 7.44 22.98 0.81
C PRO A 166 7.53 22.80 2.32
N THR A 167 8.16 21.73 2.77
CA THR A 167 8.53 21.56 4.19
C THR A 167 9.73 22.38 4.60
N ASP A 168 10.57 22.80 3.63
CA ASP A 168 11.67 23.74 3.83
C ASP A 168 11.20 25.16 3.53
N THR A 169 11.14 26.00 4.54
CA THR A 169 10.68 27.41 4.43
C THR A 169 11.55 28.29 3.54
N ASN A 170 12.77 27.85 3.23
CA ASN A 170 13.67 28.58 2.31
C ASN A 170 13.33 28.31 0.83
N VAL A 171 12.58 27.26 0.55
CA VAL A 171 12.17 26.91 -0.82
C VAL A 171 10.93 27.71 -1.21
N LYS A 172 11.01 28.41 -2.35
CA LYS A 172 9.87 29.08 -2.96
C LYS A 172 9.42 28.30 -4.18
N ILE A 173 8.12 28.11 -4.30
CA ILE A 173 7.53 27.49 -5.49
C ILE A 173 7.66 28.45 -6.66
N ASP A 174 8.20 27.95 -7.77
CA ASP A 174 8.20 28.68 -9.05
C ASP A 174 6.82 28.53 -9.72
N GLU A 175 5.98 29.56 -9.57
CA GLU A 175 4.63 29.58 -10.13
C GLU A 175 4.61 29.45 -11.68
N LYS A 176 5.74 29.67 -12.36
CA LYS A 176 5.88 29.49 -13.80
C LYS A 176 6.40 28.12 -14.20
N ALA A 177 6.80 27.32 -13.25
CA ALA A 177 7.21 25.94 -13.53
C ALA A 177 6.00 25.09 -13.95
N LYS A 178 6.27 23.98 -14.67
CA LYS A 178 5.24 23.02 -15.05
C LYS A 178 4.64 22.34 -13.83
N PRO A 179 3.30 22.43 -13.60
CA PRO A 179 2.68 21.86 -12.44
C PRO A 179 2.54 20.33 -12.55
N VAL A 180 2.47 19.67 -11.41
CA VAL A 180 2.19 18.23 -11.28
C VAL A 180 0.94 17.99 -10.43
N LEU A 181 0.02 17.15 -10.93
CA LEU A 181 -1.12 16.63 -10.17
C LEU A 181 -0.88 15.17 -9.83
N ILE A 182 -0.85 14.86 -8.53
CA ILE A 182 -0.60 13.52 -8.01
C ILE A 182 -1.93 12.83 -7.74
N ILE A 183 -2.09 11.62 -8.31
CA ILE A 183 -3.26 10.76 -8.19
C ILE A 183 -2.88 9.58 -7.28
N PRO A 184 -3.34 9.55 -6.02
CA PRO A 184 -3.08 8.46 -5.10
C PRO A 184 -3.80 7.18 -5.47
N PRO A 185 -3.42 6.03 -4.87
CA PRO A 185 -4.22 4.81 -4.94
C PRO A 185 -5.56 5.00 -4.22
N PHE A 186 -6.62 4.36 -4.72
CA PHE A 186 -7.95 4.44 -4.10
C PHE A 186 -8.02 3.63 -2.79
N VAL A 187 -7.65 2.34 -2.81
CA VAL A 187 -7.76 1.44 -1.64
C VAL A 187 -6.88 1.87 -0.47
N LEU A 188 -5.65 2.30 -0.78
CA LEU A 188 -4.58 2.48 0.21
C LEU A 188 -4.49 3.91 0.72
N GLY A 189 -5.41 4.79 0.28
CA GLY A 189 -5.46 6.17 0.71
C GLY A 189 -4.33 7.04 0.16
N SER A 190 -4.37 8.32 0.48
CA SER A 190 -3.41 9.32 0.02
C SER A 190 -2.23 9.53 0.99
N ASN A 191 -2.41 9.22 2.28
CA ASN A 191 -1.47 9.57 3.33
C ASN A 191 -0.12 8.87 3.21
N ILE A 192 -0.06 7.67 2.59
CA ILE A 192 1.20 6.99 2.29
C ILE A 192 2.13 7.86 1.41
N LEU A 193 1.58 8.73 0.56
CA LEU A 193 2.35 9.66 -0.27
C LEU A 193 2.80 10.90 0.52
N GLY A 194 2.16 11.19 1.66
CA GLY A 194 2.59 12.15 2.66
C GLY A 194 3.58 11.57 3.67
N PHE A 195 3.59 10.32 3.87
CA PHE A 195 4.25 9.42 4.82
C PHE A 195 4.74 10.06 6.13
N LEU A 196 5.96 10.58 6.19
CA LEU A 196 6.57 11.28 7.34
C LEU A 196 7.22 12.59 6.88
N PRO A 197 6.44 13.67 6.67
CA PRO A 197 6.98 14.94 6.15
C PRO A 197 8.07 15.53 7.06
N GLY A 198 7.92 15.44 8.39
CA GLY A 198 8.90 15.89 9.37
C GLY A 198 10.23 15.14 9.32
N GLU A 199 10.25 13.91 8.83
CA GLU A 199 11.45 13.10 8.61
C GLU A 199 11.98 13.22 7.18
N LYS A 200 11.49 14.18 6.39
CA LYS A 200 11.79 14.36 4.95
C LYS A 200 11.48 13.11 4.10
N ARG A 201 10.50 12.32 4.51
CA ARG A 201 10.05 11.09 3.85
C ARG A 201 8.61 11.26 3.38
N SER A 202 8.43 12.04 2.33
CA SER A 202 7.13 12.31 1.75
C SER A 202 7.26 12.49 0.25
N TYR A 203 6.57 11.64 -0.50
CA TYR A 203 6.59 11.66 -1.96
C TYR A 203 6.14 13.00 -2.52
N VAL A 204 5.02 13.53 -2.03
CA VAL A 204 4.46 14.78 -2.54
C VAL A 204 5.35 15.98 -2.22
N HIS A 205 5.95 16.03 -1.03
CA HIS A 205 6.84 17.12 -0.64
C HIS A 205 8.18 17.08 -1.39
N CYS A 206 8.58 15.90 -1.95
CA CYS A 206 9.78 15.85 -2.79
C CYS A 206 9.70 16.75 -4.02
N PHE A 207 8.52 16.90 -4.61
CA PHE A 207 8.29 17.81 -5.73
C PHE A 207 8.25 19.27 -5.24
N ALA A 208 7.45 19.57 -4.22
CA ALA A 208 7.32 20.92 -3.67
C ALA A 208 8.65 21.48 -3.15
N ASN A 209 9.47 20.64 -2.49
CA ASN A 209 10.81 21.02 -2.00
C ASN A 209 11.84 21.28 -3.11
N GLN A 210 11.50 21.02 -4.39
CA GLN A 210 12.28 21.44 -5.56
C GLN A 210 11.66 22.68 -6.25
N GLY A 211 10.73 23.36 -5.59
CA GLY A 211 10.04 24.52 -6.13
C GLY A 211 9.01 24.22 -7.21
N ILE A 212 8.60 22.98 -7.36
CA ILE A 212 7.62 22.54 -8.37
C ILE A 212 6.21 22.78 -7.83
N PRO A 213 5.29 23.46 -8.58
CA PRO A 213 3.89 23.55 -8.22
C PRO A 213 3.27 22.15 -8.14
N THR A 214 2.98 21.70 -6.94
CA THR A 214 2.58 20.32 -6.65
C THR A 214 1.18 20.28 -6.07
N TYR A 215 0.35 19.41 -6.62
CA TYR A 215 -1.02 19.22 -6.19
C TYR A 215 -1.27 17.74 -5.94
N ILE A 216 -2.13 17.44 -4.96
CA ILE A 216 -2.59 16.08 -4.69
C ILE A 216 -4.11 16.02 -4.66
N ARG A 217 -4.67 14.99 -5.30
CA ARG A 217 -6.11 14.72 -5.28
C ARG A 217 -6.45 13.85 -4.07
N ILE A 218 -7.43 14.26 -3.29
CA ILE A 218 -7.93 13.55 -2.10
C ILE A 218 -9.39 13.16 -2.34
N MET A 219 -9.73 11.92 -2.04
CA MET A 219 -11.10 11.43 -2.07
C MET A 219 -11.90 12.03 -0.91
N LYS A 220 -13.14 12.46 -1.17
CA LYS A 220 -14.08 12.75 -0.10
C LYS A 220 -14.50 11.46 0.61
N ASP A 221 -14.99 11.58 1.83
CA ASP A 221 -15.44 10.42 2.59
C ASP A 221 -16.59 9.69 1.87
N ILE A 222 -16.35 8.47 1.46
CA ILE A 222 -17.33 7.66 0.73
C ILE A 222 -18.59 7.35 1.55
N GLN A 223 -18.48 7.33 2.89
CA GLN A 223 -19.63 7.08 3.75
C GLN A 223 -20.66 8.21 3.68
N THR A 224 -20.21 9.44 3.44
CA THR A 224 -21.01 10.65 3.45
C THR A 224 -21.23 11.29 2.07
N THR A 225 -20.59 10.75 1.01
CA THR A 225 -20.61 11.33 -0.34
C THR A 225 -21.26 10.38 -1.34
N PRO A 226 -22.59 10.46 -1.56
CA PRO A 226 -23.31 9.57 -2.47
C PRO A 226 -22.77 9.57 -3.91
N GLU A 227 -22.32 10.73 -4.42
CA GLU A 227 -21.76 10.89 -5.76
C GLU A 227 -20.45 10.13 -5.93
N PHE A 228 -19.66 10.01 -4.84
CA PHE A 228 -18.45 9.21 -4.86
C PHE A 228 -18.75 7.70 -4.81
N GLN A 229 -19.77 7.28 -4.08
CA GLN A 229 -20.17 5.86 -3.95
C GLN A 229 -20.49 5.21 -5.29
N VAL A 230 -21.05 5.98 -6.23
CA VAL A 230 -21.48 5.49 -7.56
C VAL A 230 -20.60 5.96 -8.72
N MET A 231 -19.43 6.50 -8.40
CA MET A 231 -18.48 7.05 -9.37
C MET A 231 -18.08 6.03 -10.43
N THR A 232 -18.09 6.45 -11.67
CA THR A 232 -17.58 5.70 -12.84
C THR A 232 -16.16 6.09 -13.21
N MET A 233 -15.57 5.39 -14.17
CA MET A 233 -14.26 5.76 -14.73
C MET A 233 -14.33 7.08 -15.51
N GLU A 234 -15.44 7.30 -16.19
CA GLU A 234 -15.71 8.54 -16.93
C GLU A 234 -15.80 9.74 -15.98
N ASP A 235 -16.43 9.56 -14.82
CA ASP A 235 -16.47 10.58 -13.75
C ASP A 235 -15.06 10.90 -13.25
N ASP A 236 -14.20 9.88 -13.06
CA ASP A 236 -12.80 10.06 -12.65
C ASP A 236 -12.02 10.89 -13.68
N ALA A 237 -12.22 10.62 -14.97
CA ALA A 237 -11.59 11.37 -16.04
C ALA A 237 -12.07 12.83 -16.08
N MET A 238 -13.36 13.06 -15.93
CA MET A 238 -13.95 14.40 -15.96
C MET A 238 -13.55 15.25 -14.76
N ASP A 239 -13.52 14.65 -13.55
CA ASP A 239 -13.02 15.34 -12.36
C ASP A 239 -11.53 15.67 -12.49
N THR A 240 -10.73 14.73 -13.01
CA THR A 240 -9.31 14.95 -13.25
C THR A 240 -9.09 16.07 -14.27
N ARG A 241 -9.88 16.12 -15.35
CA ARG A 241 -9.86 17.20 -16.33
C ARG A 241 -10.16 18.54 -15.68
N PHE A 242 -11.23 18.64 -14.90
CA PHE A 242 -11.61 19.86 -14.19
C PHE A 242 -10.45 20.40 -13.33
N PHE A 243 -9.80 19.53 -12.56
CA PHE A 243 -8.67 19.94 -11.72
C PHE A 243 -7.47 20.39 -12.57
N CYS A 244 -7.16 19.68 -13.65
CA CYS A 244 -6.10 20.08 -14.57
C CYS A 244 -6.39 21.44 -15.25
N GLU A 245 -7.65 21.73 -15.60
CA GLU A 245 -8.06 23.05 -16.12
C GLU A 245 -7.79 24.16 -15.09
N LYS A 246 -8.18 23.97 -13.82
CA LYS A 246 -7.93 24.93 -12.73
C LYS A 246 -6.44 25.15 -12.46
N ILE A 247 -5.64 24.09 -12.49
CA ILE A 247 -4.18 24.17 -12.31
C ILE A 247 -3.55 24.89 -13.52
N MET A 248 -3.98 24.56 -14.75
CA MET A 248 -3.51 25.20 -15.96
C MET A 248 -3.88 26.69 -16.01
N GLU A 249 -5.10 27.07 -15.61
CA GLU A 249 -5.52 28.47 -15.48
C GLU A 249 -4.55 29.27 -14.58
N ARG A 250 -4.09 28.67 -13.48
CA ARG A 250 -3.17 29.32 -12.54
C ARG A 250 -1.75 29.46 -13.08
N HIS A 251 -1.21 28.40 -13.71
CA HIS A 251 0.21 28.34 -14.06
C HIS A 251 0.50 28.62 -15.53
N GLY A 252 -0.51 28.69 -16.39
CA GLY A 252 -0.36 28.91 -17.82
C GLY A 252 0.30 27.75 -18.58
N LYS A 253 0.40 26.57 -17.97
CA LYS A 253 1.05 25.37 -18.53
C LYS A 253 0.19 24.13 -18.31
N LYS A 254 0.22 23.20 -19.27
CA LYS A 254 -0.38 21.89 -19.14
C LYS A 254 0.24 21.13 -17.96
N VAL A 255 -0.55 20.25 -17.37
CA VAL A 255 -0.23 19.52 -16.15
C VAL A 255 0.53 18.24 -16.48
N THR A 256 1.50 17.87 -15.67
CA THR A 256 2.00 16.50 -15.62
C THR A 256 1.09 15.68 -14.69
N LEU A 257 0.51 14.61 -15.19
CA LEU A 257 -0.25 13.69 -14.36
C LEU A 257 0.71 12.67 -13.74
N ASN A 258 0.63 12.46 -12.43
CA ASN A 258 1.51 11.55 -11.71
C ASN A 258 0.67 10.58 -10.87
N GLY A 259 0.59 9.32 -11.30
CA GLY A 259 -0.22 8.32 -10.61
C GLY A 259 0.61 7.28 -9.88
N TYR A 260 0.18 6.94 -8.66
CA TYR A 260 0.82 5.93 -7.82
C TYR A 260 -0.06 4.69 -7.71
N CYS A 261 0.49 3.49 -7.95
CA CYS A 261 -0.22 2.21 -7.87
C CYS A 261 -1.50 2.21 -8.73
N GLN A 262 -2.65 1.90 -8.18
CA GLN A 262 -3.96 1.94 -8.84
C GLN A 262 -4.25 3.33 -9.44
N GLY A 263 -3.84 4.41 -8.76
CA GLY A 263 -3.95 5.77 -9.29
C GLY A 263 -3.12 6.00 -10.57
N GLY A 264 -2.02 5.23 -10.75
CA GLY A 264 -1.23 5.26 -11.98
C GLY A 264 -1.94 4.61 -13.17
N TYR A 265 -2.64 3.51 -12.93
CA TYR A 265 -3.48 2.87 -13.96
C TYR A 265 -4.67 3.75 -14.34
N SER A 266 -5.36 4.35 -13.34
CA SER A 266 -6.44 5.31 -13.58
C SER A 266 -5.95 6.53 -14.36
N ALA A 267 -4.81 7.13 -13.98
CA ALA A 267 -4.21 8.27 -14.68
C ALA A 267 -3.91 7.95 -16.15
N LEU A 268 -3.39 6.77 -16.43
CA LEU A 268 -3.16 6.30 -17.80
C LEU A 268 -4.49 6.17 -18.56
N CYS A 269 -5.50 5.50 -17.99
CA CYS A 269 -6.81 5.35 -18.62
C CYS A 269 -7.44 6.70 -18.94
N ASN A 270 -7.35 7.67 -18.02
CA ASN A 270 -7.86 9.02 -18.20
C ASN A 270 -7.17 9.75 -19.38
N ILE A 271 -5.86 9.59 -19.57
CA ILE A 271 -5.13 10.15 -20.72
C ILE A 271 -5.54 9.43 -22.02
N LEU A 272 -5.64 8.10 -21.99
CA LEU A 272 -6.00 7.31 -23.18
C LEU A 272 -7.44 7.55 -23.63
N SER A 273 -8.33 7.97 -22.74
CA SER A 273 -9.71 8.35 -23.10
C SER A 273 -9.79 9.53 -24.07
N GLY A 274 -8.75 10.38 -24.10
CA GLY A 274 -8.69 11.60 -24.90
C GLY A 274 -9.27 12.84 -24.19
N GLU A 275 -9.94 12.66 -23.06
CA GLU A 275 -10.58 13.78 -22.35
C GLU A 275 -9.57 14.77 -21.74
N LEU A 276 -8.32 14.35 -21.53
CA LEU A 276 -7.27 15.20 -20.95
C LEU A 276 -6.35 15.87 -21.99
N ASP A 277 -6.57 15.71 -23.28
CA ASP A 277 -5.64 16.15 -24.35
C ASP A 277 -5.31 17.65 -24.32
N SER A 278 -6.28 18.48 -23.94
CA SER A 278 -6.09 19.93 -23.86
C SER A 278 -5.32 20.39 -22.63
N VAL A 279 -5.26 19.59 -21.57
CA VAL A 279 -4.82 20.01 -20.22
C VAL A 279 -3.64 19.21 -19.65
N VAL A 280 -3.34 18.02 -20.20
CA VAL A 280 -2.24 17.15 -19.80
C VAL A 280 -1.32 16.87 -20.98
N ASP A 281 0.00 16.88 -20.78
CA ASP A 281 0.99 16.62 -21.83
C ASP A 281 2.20 15.81 -21.32
N ALA A 282 2.17 15.27 -20.10
CA ALA A 282 3.18 14.37 -19.57
C ALA A 282 2.59 13.43 -18.52
N LEU A 283 3.18 12.23 -18.40
CA LEU A 283 2.75 11.19 -17.46
C LEU A 283 3.93 10.66 -16.64
N ILE A 284 3.71 10.49 -15.35
CA ILE A 284 4.57 9.71 -14.46
C ILE A 284 3.71 8.62 -13.83
N THR A 285 4.16 7.38 -13.84
CA THR A 285 3.50 6.30 -13.10
C THR A 285 4.51 5.60 -12.19
N CYS A 286 4.12 5.38 -10.95
CA CYS A 286 4.93 4.67 -9.96
C CYS A 286 4.20 3.40 -9.52
N VAL A 287 4.85 2.25 -9.65
CA VAL A 287 4.38 0.92 -9.21
C VAL A 287 2.93 0.63 -9.64
N ALA A 288 2.58 1.00 -10.87
CA ALA A 288 1.21 0.88 -11.38
C ALA A 288 0.99 -0.43 -12.16
N PRO A 289 -0.15 -1.11 -11.93
CA PRO A 289 -0.45 -2.41 -12.55
C PRO A 289 -0.96 -2.24 -13.99
N MET A 290 -0.06 -2.20 -14.97
CA MET A 290 -0.39 -1.96 -16.38
C MET A 290 -1.02 -3.18 -17.08
N ASP A 291 -0.59 -4.40 -16.71
CA ASP A 291 -1.19 -5.68 -17.09
C ASP A 291 -1.05 -6.66 -15.93
N GLY A 292 -2.06 -6.69 -15.07
CA GLY A 292 -2.08 -7.52 -13.86
C GLY A 292 -2.12 -9.02 -14.13
N THR A 293 -2.46 -9.45 -15.35
CA THR A 293 -2.45 -10.89 -15.70
C THR A 293 -1.04 -11.48 -15.70
N ARG A 294 -0.02 -10.63 -15.68
CA ARG A 294 1.40 -11.02 -15.58
C ARG A 294 1.86 -11.23 -14.13
N SER A 295 1.01 -10.90 -13.15
CA SER A 295 1.33 -11.07 -11.73
C SER A 295 1.33 -12.56 -11.35
N LYS A 296 2.42 -13.01 -10.73
CA LYS A 296 2.54 -14.36 -10.16
C LYS A 296 1.88 -14.48 -8.79
N GLY A 297 1.84 -13.39 -8.04
CA GLY A 297 1.26 -13.33 -6.70
C GLY A 297 -0.25 -13.11 -6.71
N LEU A 298 -0.69 -11.88 -6.93
CA LEU A 298 -2.11 -11.53 -6.90
C LEU A 298 -2.89 -12.17 -8.05
N GLY A 299 -2.30 -12.22 -9.26
CA GLY A 299 -2.90 -12.91 -10.42
C GLY A 299 -3.12 -14.40 -10.16
N HIS A 300 -2.19 -15.09 -9.48
CA HIS A 300 -2.37 -16.49 -9.10
C HIS A 300 -3.56 -16.66 -8.13
N ILE A 301 -3.68 -15.82 -7.10
CA ILE A 301 -4.81 -15.85 -6.18
C ILE A 301 -6.12 -15.69 -6.93
N LEU A 302 -6.23 -14.67 -7.78
CA LEU A 302 -7.45 -14.39 -8.54
C LEU A 302 -7.81 -15.51 -9.49
N SER A 303 -6.84 -16.15 -10.15
CA SER A 303 -7.07 -17.29 -11.03
C SER A 303 -7.46 -18.58 -10.29
N SER A 304 -7.07 -18.70 -9.03
CA SER A 304 -7.41 -19.84 -8.15
C SER A 304 -8.83 -19.73 -7.59
N LEU A 305 -9.43 -18.55 -7.61
CA LEU A 305 -10.79 -18.31 -7.14
C LEU A 305 -11.82 -18.65 -8.22
N PRO A 306 -13.05 -19.05 -7.85
CA PRO A 306 -14.15 -19.21 -8.81
C PRO A 306 -14.37 -17.91 -9.62
N PRO A 307 -14.84 -17.99 -10.88
CA PRO A 307 -15.02 -16.81 -11.75
C PRO A 307 -15.87 -15.69 -11.12
N ARG A 308 -16.83 -16.07 -10.31
CA ARG A 308 -17.71 -15.15 -9.58
C ARG A 308 -16.99 -14.24 -8.61
N PHE A 309 -15.86 -14.68 -8.05
CA PHE A 309 -14.97 -13.82 -7.26
C PHE A 309 -14.35 -12.70 -8.09
N ASN A 310 -14.02 -13.00 -9.34
CA ASN A 310 -13.41 -12.03 -10.24
C ASN A 310 -14.35 -10.89 -10.66
N ASN A 311 -15.66 -11.07 -10.46
CA ASN A 311 -16.68 -10.06 -10.77
C ASN A 311 -17.00 -9.12 -9.60
N LEU A 312 -16.19 -9.13 -8.54
CA LEU A 312 -16.32 -8.26 -7.35
C LEU A 312 -17.63 -8.38 -6.57
N ILE A 313 -18.43 -9.39 -6.88
CA ILE A 313 -19.68 -9.63 -6.16
C ILE A 313 -19.38 -9.94 -4.68
N TYR A 314 -18.24 -10.59 -4.42
CA TYR A 314 -17.71 -10.75 -3.08
C TYR A 314 -17.02 -9.47 -2.61
N GLY A 315 -17.20 -9.15 -1.34
CA GLY A 315 -16.65 -7.93 -0.77
C GLY A 315 -17.42 -6.67 -1.14
N THR A 316 -18.60 -6.82 -1.73
CA THR A 316 -19.54 -5.72 -1.92
C THR A 316 -20.40 -5.57 -0.68
N LYS A 317 -20.40 -4.38 -0.09
CA LYS A 317 -21.32 -4.01 1.00
C LYS A 317 -22.31 -2.95 0.56
N THR A 318 -23.48 -2.96 1.20
CA THR A 318 -24.52 -1.96 0.98
C THR A 318 -24.44 -0.90 2.08
N LEU A 319 -24.36 0.36 1.70
CA LEU A 319 -24.37 1.50 2.60
C LEU A 319 -25.80 1.85 3.05
N LEU A 320 -25.93 2.73 4.05
CA LEU A 320 -27.22 3.08 4.63
C LEU A 320 -28.22 3.67 3.62
N ASN A 321 -27.74 4.34 2.59
CA ASN A 321 -28.55 4.91 1.51
C ASN A 321 -28.92 3.92 0.40
N GLY A 322 -28.49 2.66 0.52
CA GLY A 322 -28.74 1.60 -0.47
C GLY A 322 -27.68 1.46 -1.56
N ASN A 323 -26.73 2.39 -1.67
CA ASN A 323 -25.63 2.29 -2.63
C ASN A 323 -24.67 1.16 -2.25
N LYS A 324 -24.07 0.54 -3.26
CA LYS A 324 -23.13 -0.58 -3.08
C LYS A 324 -21.71 -0.13 -3.38
N VAL A 325 -20.78 -0.52 -2.50
CA VAL A 325 -19.35 -0.22 -2.63
C VAL A 325 -18.52 -1.47 -2.34
N ALA A 326 -17.29 -1.51 -2.82
CA ALA A 326 -16.34 -2.55 -2.44
C ALA A 326 -15.79 -2.25 -1.04
N ASP A 327 -15.71 -3.28 -0.20
CA ASP A 327 -15.20 -3.19 1.16
C ASP A 327 -13.67 -3.05 1.15
N GLY A 328 -13.17 -1.89 1.55
CA GLY A 328 -11.72 -1.59 1.58
C GLY A 328 -10.95 -2.46 2.56
N ASN A 329 -11.54 -2.84 3.68
CA ASN A 329 -10.90 -3.74 4.65
C ASN A 329 -10.71 -5.13 4.07
N LEU A 330 -11.72 -5.64 3.37
CA LEU A 330 -11.64 -6.94 2.71
C LEU A 330 -10.61 -6.92 1.58
N MET A 331 -10.57 -5.85 0.79
CA MET A 331 -9.55 -5.68 -0.26
C MET A 331 -8.14 -5.65 0.33
N GLY A 332 -7.94 -4.93 1.44
CA GLY A 332 -6.66 -4.91 2.15
C GLY A 332 -6.26 -6.29 2.70
N TRP A 333 -7.24 -7.10 3.12
CA TRP A 333 -6.98 -8.45 3.60
C TRP A 333 -6.56 -9.42 2.47
N VAL A 334 -7.10 -9.27 1.27
CA VAL A 334 -6.67 -10.06 0.09
C VAL A 334 -5.17 -9.90 -0.17
N TYR A 335 -4.61 -8.71 0.04
CA TYR A 335 -3.17 -8.50 -0.06
C TYR A 335 -2.36 -9.27 0.99
N LYS A 336 -2.91 -9.47 2.21
CA LYS A 336 -2.28 -10.32 3.23
C LYS A 336 -2.30 -11.80 2.86
N LEU A 337 -3.35 -12.28 2.19
CA LEU A 337 -3.44 -13.67 1.73
C LEU A 337 -2.32 -14.02 0.76
N LYS A 338 -1.94 -13.08 -0.10
CA LYS A 338 -0.85 -13.28 -1.05
C LYS A 338 0.48 -13.64 -0.35
N SER A 339 0.75 -13.07 0.80
CA SER A 339 1.98 -13.27 1.59
C SER A 339 1.68 -13.93 2.93
N ILE A 340 0.70 -14.84 2.98
CA ILE A 340 0.16 -15.41 4.23
C ILE A 340 1.22 -16.10 5.08
N GLU A 341 2.25 -16.70 4.45
CA GLU A 341 3.38 -17.32 5.15
C GLU A 341 4.24 -16.31 5.94
N HIS A 342 4.18 -15.02 5.60
CA HIS A 342 4.90 -13.92 6.26
C HIS A 342 3.97 -13.01 7.09
N GLU A 343 2.67 -13.05 6.84
CA GLU A 343 1.65 -12.19 7.47
C GLU A 343 0.73 -12.94 8.44
N ALA A 344 0.93 -14.25 8.60
CA ALA A 344 0.18 -15.03 9.60
C ALA A 344 0.36 -14.43 11.00
N PRO A 345 -0.68 -14.47 11.88
CA PRO A 345 -0.64 -13.86 13.21
C PRO A 345 0.59 -14.21 14.04
N ILE A 346 0.96 -15.48 14.05
CA ILE A 346 2.14 -15.97 14.77
C ILE A 346 3.42 -15.34 14.19
N VAL A 347 3.55 -15.31 12.87
CA VAL A 347 4.74 -14.77 12.20
C VAL A 347 4.88 -13.27 12.50
N SER A 348 3.79 -12.52 12.33
CA SER A 348 3.76 -11.08 12.61
C SER A 348 4.08 -10.80 14.08
N PHE A 349 3.51 -11.57 15.01
CA PHE A 349 3.76 -11.43 16.44
C PHE A 349 5.25 -11.61 16.80
N PHE A 350 5.87 -12.69 16.33
CA PHE A 350 7.30 -12.92 16.62
C PHE A 350 8.22 -11.95 15.90
N ARG A 351 7.89 -11.54 14.68
CA ARG A 351 8.63 -10.49 13.94
C ARG A 351 8.65 -9.19 14.75
N ASP A 352 7.50 -8.75 15.22
CA ASP A 352 7.36 -7.50 15.95
C ASP A 352 8.02 -7.59 17.34
N MET A 353 7.93 -8.74 18.00
CA MET A 353 8.60 -8.99 19.26
C MET A 353 10.14 -8.91 19.13
N PHE A 354 10.71 -9.49 18.06
CA PHE A 354 12.15 -9.37 17.82
C PHE A 354 12.57 -7.94 17.48
N MET A 355 11.74 -7.19 16.77
CA MET A 355 11.99 -5.79 16.45
C MET A 355 12.05 -4.93 17.72
N VAL A 356 11.11 -5.11 18.62
CA VAL A 356 11.08 -4.41 19.92
C VAL A 356 12.29 -4.81 20.78
N ALA A 357 12.57 -6.10 20.92
CA ALA A 357 13.71 -6.59 21.69
C ALA A 357 15.05 -6.02 21.18
N LYS A 358 15.22 -5.90 19.87
CA LYS A 358 16.42 -5.29 19.28
C LYS A 358 16.54 -3.81 19.64
N ALA A 359 15.43 -3.07 19.58
CA ALA A 359 15.40 -1.66 19.95
C ALA A 359 15.79 -1.43 21.42
N GLU A 360 15.25 -2.22 22.34
CA GLU A 360 15.57 -2.16 23.77
C GLU A 360 17.05 -2.48 24.06
N GLN A 361 17.57 -3.58 23.50
CA GLN A 361 18.97 -3.99 23.70
C GLN A 361 19.99 -2.99 23.19
N THR A 362 19.66 -2.27 22.13
CA THR A 362 20.58 -1.30 21.51
C THR A 362 20.35 0.12 21.99
N SER A 363 19.41 0.36 22.90
CA SER A 363 18.92 1.70 23.31
C SER A 363 18.50 2.57 22.10
N VAL A 364 18.20 1.95 20.98
CA VAL A 364 17.72 2.61 19.77
C VAL A 364 16.20 2.71 19.86
N LYS A 365 15.66 3.91 19.69
CA LYS A 365 14.19 4.12 19.61
C LYS A 365 13.62 3.30 18.45
N LEU A 366 12.39 2.81 18.61
CA LEU A 366 11.64 2.20 17.53
C LEU A 366 11.64 3.12 16.31
N SER A 367 11.90 2.56 15.14
CA SER A 367 11.97 3.32 13.90
C SER A 367 10.62 3.95 13.58
N LYS A 368 10.54 5.28 13.49
CA LYS A 368 9.34 5.99 13.06
C LYS A 368 8.81 5.46 11.73
N THR A 369 9.69 5.06 10.81
CA THR A 369 9.31 4.43 9.54
C THR A 369 8.55 3.12 9.77
N ALA A 370 9.01 2.27 10.69
CA ALA A 370 8.33 1.01 11.00
C ALA A 370 6.97 1.27 11.69
N LEU A 371 6.92 2.22 12.61
CA LEU A 371 5.68 2.63 13.30
C LEU A 371 4.65 3.18 12.29
N ALA A 372 5.06 4.11 11.44
CA ALA A 372 4.19 4.72 10.44
C ALA A 372 3.69 3.72 9.39
N LEU A 373 4.53 2.76 8.96
CA LEU A 373 4.09 1.68 8.06
C LEU A 373 3.07 0.76 8.74
N ASN A 374 3.27 0.41 10.01
CA ASN A 374 2.30 -0.38 10.76
C ASN A 374 1.00 0.39 10.98
N TYR A 375 1.06 1.68 11.31
CA TYR A 375 -0.12 2.54 11.42
C TYR A 375 -0.93 2.55 10.13
N TRP A 376 -0.27 2.80 8.99
CA TRP A 376 -0.90 2.76 7.68
C TRP A 376 -1.56 1.41 7.36
N LEU A 377 -0.83 0.31 7.62
CA LEU A 377 -1.35 -1.05 7.37
C LEU A 377 -2.58 -1.39 8.23
N GLN A 378 -2.71 -0.80 9.42
CA GLN A 378 -3.80 -1.06 10.35
C GLN A 378 -5.00 -0.14 10.14
N ASN A 379 -4.78 1.12 9.77
CA ASN A 379 -5.81 2.16 9.87
C ASN A 379 -6.28 2.71 8.52
N GLU A 380 -5.50 2.58 7.44
CA GLU A 380 -5.88 3.17 6.16
C GLU A 380 -6.37 2.14 5.15
N ARG A 381 -7.68 1.97 5.13
CA ARG A 381 -8.40 1.18 4.15
C ARG A 381 -9.67 1.92 3.78
N THR A 382 -9.80 2.27 2.51
CA THR A 382 -10.93 3.04 2.01
C THR A 382 -11.83 2.13 1.18
N ASP A 383 -13.14 2.20 1.46
CA ASP A 383 -14.13 1.62 0.55
C ASP A 383 -14.03 2.29 -0.82
N ILE A 384 -14.39 1.56 -1.87
CA ILE A 384 -14.20 2.03 -3.24
C ILE A 384 -15.49 1.87 -4.04
N PRO A 385 -15.79 2.79 -4.96
CA PRO A 385 -16.84 2.61 -5.95
C PRO A 385 -16.65 1.32 -6.74
N LEU A 386 -17.74 0.59 -6.99
CA LEU A 386 -17.67 -0.70 -7.69
C LEU A 386 -17.07 -0.59 -9.09
N ALA A 387 -17.39 0.47 -9.83
CA ALA A 387 -16.85 0.67 -11.18
C ALA A 387 -15.33 0.85 -11.18
N ILE A 388 -14.78 1.59 -10.21
CA ILE A 388 -13.33 1.80 -10.05
C ILE A 388 -12.64 0.47 -9.65
N THR A 389 -13.27 -0.29 -8.78
CA THR A 389 -12.78 -1.62 -8.41
C THR A 389 -12.83 -2.55 -9.63
N GLY A 390 -13.92 -2.51 -10.41
CA GLY A 390 -14.07 -3.27 -11.65
C GLY A 390 -12.98 -3.00 -12.68
N MET A 391 -12.59 -1.73 -12.83
CA MET A 391 -11.46 -1.35 -13.68
C MET A 391 -10.16 -2.05 -13.26
N SER A 392 -9.85 -2.03 -11.96
CA SER A 392 -8.65 -2.66 -11.43
C SER A 392 -8.68 -4.18 -11.63
N PHE A 393 -9.81 -4.80 -11.36
CA PHE A 393 -9.96 -6.25 -11.56
C PHE A 393 -9.93 -6.65 -13.03
N ALA A 394 -10.46 -5.83 -13.94
CA ALA A 394 -10.33 -6.07 -15.37
C ALA A 394 -8.85 -6.16 -15.78
N SER A 395 -7.99 -5.27 -15.25
CA SER A 395 -6.54 -5.31 -15.53
C SER A 395 -5.83 -6.57 -15.04
N TYR A 396 -6.36 -7.25 -14.00
CA TYR A 396 -5.78 -8.49 -13.47
C TYR A 396 -6.41 -9.76 -14.06
N ASN A 397 -7.61 -9.68 -14.64
CA ASN A 397 -8.35 -10.84 -15.13
C ASN A 397 -8.32 -10.98 -16.66
N ILE A 398 -8.13 -9.88 -17.38
CA ILE A 398 -8.18 -9.84 -18.84
C ILE A 398 -6.87 -9.25 -19.35
N PRO A 399 -6.08 -10.03 -20.14
CA PRO A 399 -4.80 -9.55 -20.63
C PRO A 399 -4.96 -8.38 -21.64
N VAL A 400 -3.96 -7.54 -21.66
CA VAL A 400 -3.80 -6.58 -22.78
C VAL A 400 -3.69 -7.35 -24.08
N THR A 401 -4.41 -6.90 -25.11
CA THR A 401 -4.42 -7.57 -26.40
C THR A 401 -3.09 -7.43 -27.13
N LYS A 402 -2.86 -8.24 -28.16
CA LYS A 402 -1.59 -8.22 -28.92
C LYS A 402 -1.28 -6.89 -29.61
N ASP A 403 -2.28 -6.06 -29.88
CA ASP A 403 -2.13 -4.72 -30.47
C ASP A 403 -1.97 -3.61 -29.43
N GLY A 404 -2.03 -3.93 -28.12
CA GLY A 404 -1.85 -3.00 -27.01
C GLY A 404 -3.16 -2.40 -26.47
N THR A 405 -4.32 -2.99 -26.79
CA THR A 405 -5.61 -2.54 -26.28
C THR A 405 -5.84 -3.07 -24.85
N LEU A 406 -6.20 -2.16 -23.94
CA LEU A 406 -6.49 -2.45 -22.55
C LEU A 406 -7.88 -3.12 -22.40
N PRO A 407 -8.08 -3.89 -21.29
CA PRO A 407 -9.34 -4.60 -21.04
C PRO A 407 -10.50 -3.71 -20.58
N VAL A 408 -10.34 -2.40 -20.67
CA VAL A 408 -11.34 -1.41 -20.24
C VAL A 408 -11.67 -0.44 -21.37
N THR A 409 -12.92 0.05 -21.38
CA THR A 409 -13.41 1.06 -22.32
C THR A 409 -13.88 2.29 -21.55
N MET A 410 -13.68 3.47 -22.09
CA MET A 410 -14.19 4.73 -21.54
C MET A 410 -14.82 5.57 -22.63
N PHE A 411 -15.93 6.23 -22.33
CA PHE A 411 -16.69 7.03 -23.30
C PHE A 411 -16.99 6.25 -24.60
N GLY A 412 -17.23 4.94 -24.48
CA GLY A 412 -17.49 4.04 -25.61
C GLY A 412 -16.27 3.75 -26.51
N ARG A 413 -15.05 4.10 -26.06
CA ARG A 413 -13.80 3.90 -26.81
C ARG A 413 -12.92 2.85 -26.16
N ALA A 414 -12.27 2.03 -26.97
CA ALA A 414 -11.19 1.15 -26.52
C ALA A 414 -9.94 2.00 -26.20
N LEU A 415 -9.26 1.67 -25.11
CA LEU A 415 -8.03 2.34 -24.70
C LEU A 415 -6.82 1.54 -25.19
N ASN A 416 -5.83 2.20 -25.79
CA ASN A 416 -4.66 1.52 -26.35
C ASN A 416 -3.37 2.26 -25.98
N PHE A 417 -2.33 1.53 -25.56
CA PHE A 417 -1.03 2.12 -25.19
C PHE A 417 -0.41 2.96 -26.30
N LYS A 418 -0.60 2.61 -27.58
CA LYS A 418 -0.02 3.33 -28.72
C LYS A 418 -0.50 4.78 -28.82
N THR A 419 -1.65 5.08 -28.24
CA THR A 419 -2.16 6.45 -28.17
C THR A 419 -1.19 7.40 -27.44
N ILE A 420 -0.41 6.92 -26.47
CA ILE A 420 0.63 7.72 -25.79
C ILE A 420 1.72 8.17 -26.79
N GLU A 421 2.17 7.23 -27.65
CA GLU A 421 3.20 7.51 -28.66
C GLU A 421 2.65 8.41 -29.80
N GLU A 422 1.43 8.15 -30.24
CA GLU A 422 0.73 8.98 -31.24
C GLU A 422 0.58 10.43 -30.77
N LYS A 423 0.23 10.64 -29.51
CA LYS A 423 0.10 11.96 -28.89
C LYS A 423 1.44 12.55 -28.43
N LYS A 424 2.55 11.81 -28.57
CA LYS A 424 3.90 12.21 -28.14
C LYS A 424 3.97 12.61 -26.66
N ILE A 425 3.23 11.94 -25.79
CA ILE A 425 3.22 12.22 -24.34
C ILE A 425 4.48 11.62 -23.72
N PRO A 426 5.42 12.42 -23.17
CA PRO A 426 6.52 11.90 -22.38
C PRO A 426 5.98 11.11 -21.17
N TRP A 427 6.42 9.87 -21.03
CA TRP A 427 6.02 9.01 -19.94
C TRP A 427 7.23 8.44 -19.23
N LEU A 428 7.32 8.66 -17.89
CA LEU A 428 8.25 7.99 -17.02
C LEU A 428 7.52 6.91 -16.24
N LEU A 429 7.95 5.66 -16.40
CA LEU A 429 7.44 4.50 -15.67
C LEU A 429 8.43 4.08 -14.60
N CYS A 430 8.08 4.30 -13.33
CA CYS A 430 8.86 3.88 -12.16
C CYS A 430 8.30 2.57 -11.60
N TYR A 431 9.18 1.60 -11.33
CA TYR A 431 8.79 0.31 -10.77
C TYR A 431 9.74 -0.14 -9.66
N GLY A 432 9.26 -1.02 -8.77
CA GLY A 432 10.08 -1.67 -7.75
C GLY A 432 10.66 -2.98 -8.27
N GLU A 433 11.97 -3.18 -8.17
CA GLU A 433 12.61 -4.44 -8.59
C GLU A 433 12.20 -5.62 -7.70
N ASN A 434 11.88 -5.34 -6.43
CA ASN A 434 11.42 -6.30 -5.43
C ASN A 434 9.98 -6.00 -5.01
N ASP A 435 9.18 -5.44 -5.92
CA ASP A 435 7.76 -5.23 -5.69
C ASP A 435 7.04 -6.58 -5.82
N ASP A 436 6.42 -6.99 -4.73
CA ASP A 436 5.69 -8.24 -4.66
C ASP A 436 4.17 -8.03 -4.78
N LEU A 437 3.69 -6.78 -4.82
CA LEU A 437 2.29 -6.44 -5.04
C LEU A 437 2.00 -6.11 -6.51
N VAL A 438 2.80 -5.24 -7.11
CA VAL A 438 2.81 -4.94 -8.55
C VAL A 438 4.17 -5.34 -9.10
N GLU A 439 4.31 -6.61 -9.42
CA GLU A 439 5.55 -7.18 -9.92
C GLU A 439 6.03 -6.45 -11.19
N LYS A 440 7.34 -6.41 -11.40
CA LYS A 440 7.93 -5.64 -12.50
C LYS A 440 7.36 -6.00 -13.88
N GLU A 441 7.05 -7.27 -14.11
CA GLU A 441 6.45 -7.75 -15.36
C GLU A 441 5.07 -7.13 -15.62
N THR A 442 4.31 -6.91 -14.55
CA THR A 442 3.01 -6.23 -14.55
C THR A 442 3.17 -4.75 -14.88
N ALA A 443 4.10 -4.07 -14.22
CA ALA A 443 4.34 -2.65 -14.44
C ALA A 443 4.95 -2.35 -15.80
N LEU A 444 5.85 -3.21 -16.31
CA LEU A 444 6.58 -3.03 -17.55
C LEU A 444 5.81 -3.49 -18.81
N ALA A 445 4.59 -3.96 -18.68
CA ALA A 445 3.78 -4.42 -19.81
C ALA A 445 3.70 -3.44 -21.02
N PRO A 446 3.66 -2.11 -20.83
CA PRO A 446 3.63 -1.16 -21.96
C PRO A 446 4.82 -1.27 -22.91
N LEU A 447 5.98 -1.76 -22.42
CA LEU A 447 7.20 -1.88 -23.24
C LEU A 447 7.08 -2.87 -24.40
N ASP A 448 6.11 -3.78 -24.35
CA ASP A 448 5.83 -4.71 -25.46
C ASP A 448 5.20 -3.98 -26.66
N TYR A 449 4.67 -2.78 -26.47
CA TYR A 449 3.86 -2.07 -27.45
C TYR A 449 4.44 -0.71 -27.86
N ILE A 450 5.09 -0.01 -26.93
CA ILE A 450 5.61 1.34 -27.10
C ILE A 450 6.95 1.54 -26.38
N LYS A 451 7.70 2.57 -26.78
CA LYS A 451 8.91 2.98 -26.05
C LYS A 451 8.55 3.92 -24.91
N VAL A 452 8.87 3.51 -23.69
CA VAL A 452 8.65 4.29 -22.47
C VAL A 452 9.96 4.40 -21.71
N GLU A 453 10.27 5.58 -21.16
CA GLU A 453 11.38 5.72 -20.22
C GLU A 453 11.06 5.01 -18.90
N THR A 454 11.99 4.18 -18.42
CA THR A 454 11.77 3.38 -17.22
C THR A 454 12.80 3.69 -16.15
N THR A 455 12.38 3.61 -14.89
CA THR A 455 13.25 3.78 -13.73
C THR A 455 13.01 2.68 -12.69
N PRO A 456 13.99 1.78 -12.47
CA PRO A 456 13.95 0.76 -11.43
C PRO A 456 14.28 1.35 -10.06
N PHE A 457 13.56 0.93 -9.04
CA PHE A 457 13.88 1.19 -7.64
C PHE A 457 14.14 -0.13 -6.91
N PRO A 458 15.22 -0.28 -6.16
CA PRO A 458 15.70 -1.58 -5.67
C PRO A 458 14.95 -2.17 -4.47
N LYS A 459 13.73 -1.73 -4.21
CA LYS A 459 12.87 -2.22 -3.11
C LYS A 459 11.44 -2.47 -3.59
N GLY A 460 10.55 -2.80 -2.63
CA GLY A 460 9.15 -3.13 -2.87
C GLY A 460 8.23 -1.90 -3.00
N HIS A 461 6.94 -2.18 -3.03
CA HIS A 461 5.84 -1.33 -3.48
C HIS A 461 5.80 0.10 -2.91
N VAL A 462 5.93 0.25 -1.60
CA VAL A 462 5.83 1.56 -0.93
C VAL A 462 7.17 2.30 -0.79
N ALA A 463 8.27 1.68 -1.23
CA ALA A 463 9.60 2.21 -0.99
C ALA A 463 9.87 3.54 -1.72
N ILE A 464 9.28 3.75 -2.90
CA ILE A 464 9.39 5.02 -3.64
C ILE A 464 8.79 6.17 -2.82
N ALA A 465 7.62 5.93 -2.19
CA ALA A 465 6.95 6.93 -1.38
C ALA A 465 7.59 7.13 0.01
N THR A 466 8.30 6.13 0.52
CA THR A 466 8.82 6.13 1.90
C THR A 466 10.35 6.23 1.97
N SER A 467 11.05 5.16 1.60
CA SER A 467 12.52 5.09 1.75
C SER A 467 13.27 5.99 0.78
N TRP A 468 12.81 6.05 -0.48
CA TRP A 468 13.49 6.78 -1.55
C TRP A 468 13.07 8.24 -1.65
N SER A 469 11.99 8.63 -0.99
CA SER A 469 11.59 10.03 -0.84
C SER A 469 12.53 10.84 0.07
N HIS A 470 13.34 10.19 0.92
CA HIS A 470 14.36 10.91 1.68
C HIS A 470 15.44 11.49 0.75
N PRO A 471 15.78 12.80 0.83
CA PRO A 471 16.63 13.49 -0.16
C PRO A 471 18.07 12.97 -0.22
N GLU A 472 18.56 12.34 0.85
CA GLU A 472 19.90 11.74 0.91
C GLU A 472 19.91 10.27 0.48
N SER A 473 18.77 9.70 0.10
CA SER A 473 18.71 8.32 -0.38
C SER A 473 19.54 8.14 -1.65
N PHE A 474 20.09 6.94 -1.83
CA PHE A 474 20.85 6.60 -3.04
C PHE A 474 20.04 6.82 -4.32
N CYS A 475 18.77 6.39 -4.32
CA CYS A 475 17.81 6.62 -5.41
C CYS A 475 16.85 7.78 -5.08
N ALA A 476 17.36 8.89 -4.52
CA ALA A 476 16.49 10.03 -4.20
C ALA A 476 15.77 10.56 -5.44
N LEU A 477 14.50 10.90 -5.28
CA LEU A 477 13.57 11.15 -6.39
C LEU A 477 13.95 12.35 -7.29
N HIS A 478 14.74 13.30 -6.76
CA HIS A 478 15.22 14.48 -7.48
C HIS A 478 16.58 14.28 -8.16
N LYS A 479 17.18 13.11 -8.01
CA LYS A 479 18.50 12.79 -8.55
C LYS A 479 18.42 11.94 -9.81
N ARG A 480 19.57 11.83 -10.49
CA ARG A 480 19.88 10.74 -11.39
C ARG A 480 20.64 9.68 -10.63
N PHE A 481 20.44 8.41 -10.94
CA PHE A 481 21.09 7.29 -10.28
C PHE A 481 21.32 6.10 -11.23
N GLY A 482 21.90 5.03 -10.70
CA GLY A 482 22.31 3.89 -11.51
C GLY A 482 23.70 4.10 -12.15
N LYS A 483 24.16 3.11 -12.90
CA LYS A 483 25.43 3.18 -13.61
C LYS A 483 25.36 4.33 -14.62
N ASP A 484 26.37 5.22 -14.56
CA ASP A 484 26.48 6.40 -15.44
C ASP A 484 25.26 7.35 -15.35
N ASN A 485 24.59 7.40 -14.20
CA ASN A 485 23.39 8.24 -13.98
C ASN A 485 22.29 8.03 -15.02
N GLN A 486 22.09 6.79 -15.45
CA GLN A 486 21.19 6.43 -16.53
C GLN A 486 19.71 6.58 -16.18
N TYR A 487 19.35 6.52 -14.89
CA TYR A 487 17.98 6.61 -14.45
C TYR A 487 17.64 7.98 -13.87
N ARG A 488 16.45 8.49 -14.17
CA ARG A 488 15.89 9.70 -13.55
C ARG A 488 14.86 9.31 -12.51
N GLY A 489 14.95 9.89 -11.31
CA GLY A 489 13.82 9.85 -10.38
C GLY A 489 12.63 10.67 -10.90
N PRO A 490 11.40 10.44 -10.40
CA PRO A 490 10.20 11.10 -10.90
C PRO A 490 10.23 12.63 -10.72
N VAL A 491 10.82 13.13 -9.65
CA VAL A 491 11.02 14.57 -9.43
C VAL A 491 12.05 15.13 -10.43
N ARG A 492 13.13 14.38 -10.69
CA ARG A 492 14.13 14.78 -11.69
C ARG A 492 13.53 14.83 -13.09
N PHE A 493 12.71 13.87 -13.46
CA PHE A 493 11.98 13.88 -14.71
C PHE A 493 11.12 15.16 -14.86
N GLN A 494 10.35 15.50 -13.83
CA GLN A 494 9.52 16.69 -13.79
C GLN A 494 10.34 17.98 -13.92
N MET A 495 11.51 18.06 -13.26
CA MET A 495 12.43 19.20 -13.38
C MET A 495 12.97 19.36 -14.80
N ASP A 496 13.32 18.25 -15.45
CA ASP A 496 13.87 18.26 -16.81
C ASP A 496 12.80 18.70 -17.84
N LEU A 497 11.51 18.37 -17.64
CA LEU A 497 10.40 18.88 -18.48
C LEU A 497 10.28 20.41 -18.43
N ASN A 498 10.66 21.06 -17.33
CA ASN A 498 10.65 22.51 -17.24
C ASN A 498 11.78 23.20 -18.05
N GLN A 499 12.86 22.48 -18.31
CA GLN A 499 14.05 23.00 -19.01
C GLN A 499 14.00 22.81 -20.52
N GLN A 500 13.13 21.94 -21.01
CA GLN A 500 12.95 21.71 -22.44
C GLN A 500 11.88 22.67 -22.97
N PRO A 501 12.16 23.47 -24.02
CA PRO A 501 11.08 24.13 -24.75
C PRO A 501 10.17 23.03 -25.31
N LEU A 502 8.87 23.13 -25.01
CA LEU A 502 7.86 22.24 -25.58
C LEU A 502 7.88 22.39 -27.11
N PRO A 503 7.80 21.29 -27.87
CA PRO A 503 7.75 21.32 -29.32
C PRO A 503 6.54 22.05 -29.87
#